data_038b290d95552808ee3159a2fd02efdf
#
_entry.id   038b290d95552808ee3159a2fd02efdf
#
_cell.length_a   1.000
_cell.length_b   1.000
_cell.length_c   1.000
_cell.angle_alpha   90.00
_cell.angle_beta   90.00
_cell.angle_gamma   90.00
#
_symmetry.space_group_name_H-M   'P 1'
#
loop_
_entity.id
_entity.type
_entity.pdbx_description
1 polymer ?
#
loop_
_entity_poly.entity_id
_entity_poly.type
_entity_poly.pdbx_seq_one_letter_code
_entity_poly.pdbx_strand_id
1 'polypeptide(L)'
;MHLFRLTAASCKPLSTYLMNKMKKDKHIKVLFHLEQDEDGYPPFSIEGLWCKKASNDTYIVDNVPFYTYGISLGDEICVTEEDGEYHFQSIVNPSGNSTLRVHFNDKRMQMVRDKLLDMGCKVEISNLSSFVSINVPQEVSLKVVEDVLTNMQKECDSLAYEHGVVRQNIS
;
A
#
# COMPACT_ATOMS: atom_id res chain seq x y z
N MET A 1 -49.08 12.72 -45.08
CA MET A 1 -49.24 11.89 -43.87
C MET A 1 -47.92 11.22 -43.59
N HIS A 2 -47.04 11.85 -42.78
CA HIS A 2 -45.70 11.34 -42.44
C HIS A 2 -45.74 10.77 -41.02
N LEU A 3 -45.57 9.48 -40.90
CA LEU A 3 -45.39 8.80 -39.59
C LEU A 3 -43.95 9.00 -39.13
N PHE A 4 -43.77 9.71 -38.02
CA PHE A 4 -42.51 9.70 -37.26
C PHE A 4 -42.44 8.44 -36.43
N ARG A 5 -41.47 7.56 -36.71
CA ARG A 5 -41.07 6.46 -35.84
C ARG A 5 -40.16 7.01 -34.75
N LEU A 6 -40.64 7.01 -33.52
CA LEU A 6 -39.83 7.22 -32.31
C LEU A 6 -39.01 5.94 -32.05
N THR A 7 -37.71 6.02 -32.19
CA THR A 7 -36.78 4.99 -31.73
C THR A 7 -36.66 5.05 -30.22
N ALA A 8 -37.08 4.01 -29.53
CA ALA A 8 -36.91 3.88 -28.07
C ALA A 8 -35.42 3.79 -27.72
N ALA A 9 -34.88 4.78 -27.04
CA ALA A 9 -33.58 4.71 -26.41
C ALA A 9 -33.63 3.69 -25.27
N SER A 10 -32.83 2.64 -25.39
CA SER A 10 -32.67 1.61 -24.36
C SER A 10 -32.04 2.22 -23.13
N CYS A 11 -32.87 2.57 -22.15
CA CYS A 11 -32.42 3.02 -20.82
C CYS A 11 -31.99 1.77 -20.03
N LYS A 12 -30.69 1.54 -19.85
CA LYS A 12 -30.19 0.51 -18.94
C LYS A 12 -30.64 0.84 -17.53
N PRO A 13 -31.18 -0.13 -16.77
CA PRO A 13 -31.71 0.16 -15.43
C PRO A 13 -30.60 0.65 -14.50
N LEU A 14 -30.86 1.71 -13.73
CA LEU A 14 -29.97 2.31 -12.71
C LEU A 14 -29.38 1.26 -11.74
N SER A 15 -30.11 0.15 -11.52
CA SER A 15 -29.67 -0.94 -10.64
C SER A 15 -28.41 -1.63 -11.12
N THR A 16 -28.22 -1.80 -12.44
CA THR A 16 -27.02 -2.45 -13.02
C THR A 16 -25.79 -1.55 -12.90
N TYR A 17 -25.96 -0.23 -13.02
CA TYR A 17 -24.85 0.73 -12.82
C TYR A 17 -24.41 0.79 -11.35
N LEU A 18 -25.35 0.79 -10.40
CA LEU A 18 -25.07 0.75 -8.96
C LEU A 18 -24.48 -0.60 -8.52
N MET A 19 -24.96 -1.72 -9.03
CA MET A 19 -24.40 -3.03 -8.76
C MET A 19 -22.98 -3.20 -9.32
N ASN A 20 -22.68 -2.64 -10.50
CA ASN A 20 -21.33 -2.63 -11.04
C ASN A 20 -20.38 -1.71 -10.26
N LYS A 21 -20.87 -0.56 -9.75
CA LYS A 21 -20.10 0.35 -8.88
C LYS A 21 -19.82 -0.30 -7.53
N MET A 22 -20.79 -1.01 -6.94
CA MET A 22 -20.60 -1.76 -5.68
C MET A 22 -19.67 -2.96 -5.82
N LYS A 23 -19.54 -3.57 -7.01
CA LYS A 23 -18.55 -4.64 -7.28
C LYS A 23 -17.12 -4.12 -7.41
N LYS A 24 -16.93 -2.82 -7.74
CA LYS A 24 -15.61 -2.23 -7.99
C LYS A 24 -14.87 -1.83 -6.71
N ASP A 25 -15.57 -1.67 -5.59
CA ASP A 25 -15.02 -1.18 -4.31
C ASP A 25 -14.87 -2.29 -3.24
N LYS A 26 -14.90 -3.57 -3.64
CA LYS A 26 -14.73 -4.66 -2.67
C LYS A 26 -13.27 -4.78 -2.30
N HIS A 27 -12.91 -4.28 -1.11
CA HIS A 27 -11.64 -4.59 -0.46
C HIS A 27 -11.64 -6.04 0.00
N ILE A 28 -10.51 -6.70 -0.23
CA ILE A 28 -10.21 -8.00 0.37
C ILE A 28 -8.94 -7.87 1.19
N LYS A 29 -8.76 -8.74 2.16
CA LYS A 29 -7.50 -8.90 2.86
C LYS A 29 -6.70 -10.01 2.18
N VAL A 30 -5.50 -9.69 1.70
CA VAL A 30 -4.56 -10.64 1.10
C VAL A 30 -3.49 -10.98 2.12
N LEU A 31 -3.20 -12.24 2.30
CA LEU A 31 -2.23 -12.78 3.24
C LEU A 31 -0.87 -12.94 2.56
N PHE A 32 0.16 -12.34 3.18
CA PHE A 32 1.55 -12.43 2.78
C PHE A 32 2.29 -13.25 3.84
N HIS A 33 2.88 -14.37 3.44
CA HIS A 33 3.71 -15.17 4.32
C HIS A 33 5.07 -14.49 4.50
N LEU A 34 5.50 -14.36 5.75
CA LEU A 34 6.73 -13.70 6.14
C LEU A 34 7.77 -14.74 6.55
N GLU A 35 8.98 -14.59 6.04
CA GLU A 35 10.13 -15.36 6.51
C GLU A 35 10.67 -14.69 7.77
N GLN A 36 10.72 -15.45 8.88
CA GLN A 36 11.30 -14.98 10.13
C GLN A 36 12.80 -15.31 10.15
N ASP A 37 13.61 -14.37 10.64
CA ASP A 37 15.03 -14.59 10.85
C ASP A 37 15.31 -15.47 12.11
N GLU A 38 16.60 -15.68 12.42
CA GLU A 38 17.04 -16.50 13.56
C GLU A 38 16.61 -15.91 14.92
N ASP A 39 16.37 -14.60 14.98
CA ASP A 39 15.90 -13.88 16.17
C ASP A 39 14.36 -13.83 16.27
N GLY A 40 13.65 -14.42 15.29
CA GLY A 40 12.20 -14.46 15.21
C GLY A 40 11.57 -13.14 14.70
N TYR A 41 12.34 -12.33 13.98
CA TYR A 41 11.81 -11.13 13.33
C TYR A 41 11.45 -11.41 11.86
N PRO A 42 10.33 -10.89 11.35
CA PRO A 42 9.31 -10.10 12.06
C PRO A 42 8.53 -10.95 13.08
N PRO A 43 7.88 -10.35 14.10
CA PRO A 43 7.21 -11.07 15.18
C PRO A 43 5.94 -11.82 14.76
N PHE A 44 5.64 -11.84 13.49
CA PHE A 44 4.49 -12.50 12.86
C PHE A 44 4.95 -13.31 11.65
N SER A 45 4.28 -14.42 11.37
CA SER A 45 4.52 -15.26 10.18
C SER A 45 3.66 -14.85 8.98
N ILE A 46 2.67 -13.97 9.18
CA ILE A 46 1.74 -13.52 8.15
C ILE A 46 1.43 -12.04 8.37
N GLU A 47 1.49 -11.26 7.29
CA GLU A 47 0.93 -9.90 7.21
C GLU A 47 -0.28 -9.89 6.28
N GLY A 48 -1.38 -9.28 6.73
CA GLY A 48 -2.59 -9.12 5.92
C GLY A 48 -2.69 -7.70 5.38
N LEU A 49 -2.58 -7.54 4.06
CA LEU A 49 -2.74 -6.25 3.40
C LEU A 49 -4.13 -6.10 2.79
N TRP A 50 -4.70 -4.90 2.92
CA TRP A 50 -5.93 -4.56 2.23
C TRP A 50 -5.66 -4.29 0.76
N CYS A 51 -6.46 -4.92 -0.11
CA CYS A 51 -6.32 -4.79 -1.55
C CYS A 51 -7.67 -4.48 -2.20
N LYS A 52 -7.65 -3.64 -3.23
CA LYS A 52 -8.79 -3.32 -4.08
C LYS A 52 -8.78 -4.18 -5.33
N LYS A 53 -9.92 -4.65 -5.77
CA LYS A 53 -10.03 -5.38 -7.03
C LYS A 53 -9.71 -4.46 -8.22
N ALA A 54 -8.72 -4.85 -9.02
CA ALA A 54 -8.30 -4.14 -10.24
C ALA A 54 -8.96 -4.74 -11.49
N SER A 55 -8.85 -6.06 -11.68
CA SER A 55 -9.43 -6.79 -12.79
C SER A 55 -10.06 -8.10 -12.30
N ASN A 56 -10.35 -9.06 -13.20
CA ASN A 56 -10.95 -10.32 -12.79
C ASN A 56 -10.06 -11.12 -11.85
N ASP A 57 -8.74 -11.07 -12.06
CA ASP A 57 -7.77 -11.93 -11.36
C ASP A 57 -6.66 -11.13 -10.65
N THR A 58 -6.73 -9.79 -10.67
CA THR A 58 -5.70 -8.94 -10.05
C THR A 58 -6.28 -7.96 -9.04
N TYR A 59 -5.44 -7.56 -8.08
CA TYR A 59 -5.77 -6.67 -6.99
C TYR A 59 -4.66 -5.64 -6.80
N ILE A 60 -5.02 -4.44 -6.34
CA ILE A 60 -4.08 -3.35 -6.03
C ILE A 60 -3.93 -3.25 -4.51
N VAL A 61 -2.69 -3.29 -4.02
CA VAL A 61 -2.35 -3.06 -2.61
C VAL A 61 -2.77 -1.66 -2.20
N ASP A 62 -3.60 -1.53 -1.14
CA ASP A 62 -4.24 -0.28 -0.73
C ASP A 62 -3.81 0.25 0.65
N ASN A 63 -2.89 -0.43 1.32
CA ASN A 63 -2.21 0.08 2.51
C ASN A 63 -0.69 -0.13 2.42
N VAL A 64 0.06 0.57 3.27
CA VAL A 64 1.53 0.46 3.28
C VAL A 64 1.94 -0.77 4.06
N PRO A 65 2.78 -1.69 3.51
CA PRO A 65 3.25 -2.87 4.24
C PRO A 65 4.13 -2.50 5.44
N PHE A 66 3.93 -3.19 6.57
CA PHE A 66 4.77 -3.04 7.76
C PHE A 66 5.93 -4.04 7.80
N TYR A 67 5.72 -5.27 7.33
CA TYR A 67 6.71 -6.36 7.44
C TYR A 67 7.03 -7.00 6.11
N THR A 68 6.10 -7.00 5.15
CA THR A 68 6.32 -7.60 3.83
C THR A 68 7.38 -6.84 3.05
N TYR A 69 8.44 -7.52 2.61
CA TYR A 69 9.47 -6.97 1.74
C TYR A 69 9.08 -7.11 0.26
N GLY A 70 9.61 -6.21 -0.58
CA GLY A 70 9.42 -6.24 -2.02
C GLY A 70 8.06 -5.75 -2.52
N ILE A 71 7.14 -5.39 -1.62
CA ILE A 71 5.79 -4.90 -1.92
C ILE A 71 5.66 -3.44 -1.51
N SER A 72 4.94 -2.66 -2.31
CA SER A 72 4.58 -1.28 -2.00
C SER A 72 3.10 -1.01 -2.22
N LEU A 73 2.61 0.07 -1.61
CA LEU A 73 1.29 0.61 -1.89
C LEU A 73 1.12 0.87 -3.40
N GLY A 74 0.00 0.42 -3.96
CA GLY A 74 -0.32 0.59 -5.37
C GLY A 74 0.20 -0.53 -6.29
N ASP A 75 0.98 -1.49 -5.78
CA ASP A 75 1.38 -2.65 -6.57
C ASP A 75 0.16 -3.46 -6.99
N GLU A 76 0.08 -3.82 -8.28
CA GLU A 76 -0.90 -4.76 -8.79
C GLU A 76 -0.37 -6.19 -8.64
N ILE A 77 -1.15 -7.05 -7.98
CA ILE A 77 -0.76 -8.40 -7.59
C ILE A 77 -1.77 -9.44 -8.06
N CYS A 78 -1.30 -10.67 -8.31
CA CYS A 78 -2.11 -11.88 -8.38
C CYS A 78 -2.25 -12.52 -7.01
N VAL A 79 -3.39 -13.16 -6.78
CA VAL A 79 -3.69 -13.90 -5.56
C VAL A 79 -4.30 -15.27 -5.89
N THR A 80 -4.14 -16.24 -4.98
CA THR A 80 -4.92 -17.48 -4.97
C THR A 80 -5.94 -17.41 -3.86
N GLU A 81 -7.10 -18.04 -4.07
CA GLU A 81 -8.11 -18.23 -3.04
C GLU A 81 -8.08 -19.68 -2.58
N GLU A 82 -7.84 -19.89 -1.29
CA GLU A 82 -7.79 -21.19 -0.63
C GLU A 82 -8.63 -21.11 0.65
N ASP A 83 -9.62 -21.97 0.79
CA ASP A 83 -10.52 -22.07 1.96
C ASP A 83 -11.19 -20.73 2.34
N GLY A 84 -11.41 -19.83 1.35
CA GLY A 84 -12.02 -18.51 1.55
C GLY A 84 -11.03 -17.42 1.97
N GLU A 85 -9.75 -17.71 2.02
CA GLU A 85 -8.65 -16.75 2.25
C GLU A 85 -7.92 -16.45 0.93
N TYR A 86 -7.41 -15.23 0.79
CA TYR A 86 -6.65 -14.79 -0.38
C TYR A 86 -5.16 -14.73 -0.03
N HIS A 87 -4.34 -15.45 -0.78
CA HIS A 87 -2.90 -15.53 -0.58
C HIS A 87 -2.15 -14.88 -1.74
N PHE A 88 -1.12 -14.08 -1.41
CA PHE A 88 -0.25 -13.46 -2.40
C PHE A 88 0.48 -14.50 -3.25
N GLN A 89 0.52 -14.29 -4.56
CA GLN A 89 1.24 -15.13 -5.51
C GLN A 89 2.41 -14.39 -6.17
N SER A 90 2.14 -13.24 -6.78
CA SER A 90 3.15 -12.51 -7.53
C SER A 90 2.74 -11.06 -7.77
N ILE A 91 3.73 -10.19 -8.04
CA ILE A 91 3.51 -8.85 -8.56
C ILE A 91 3.28 -8.95 -10.07
N VAL A 92 2.21 -8.30 -10.55
CA VAL A 92 1.89 -8.16 -11.97
C VAL A 92 2.47 -6.86 -12.51
N ASN A 93 2.15 -5.75 -11.86
CA ASN A 93 2.64 -4.42 -12.21
C ASN A 93 3.11 -3.70 -10.93
N PRO A 94 4.40 -3.39 -10.82
CA PRO A 94 4.90 -2.57 -9.72
C PRO A 94 4.43 -1.11 -9.85
N SER A 95 4.05 -0.50 -8.74
CA SER A 95 3.55 0.88 -8.69
C SER A 95 4.60 1.95 -8.96
N GLY A 96 5.89 1.60 -8.86
CA GLY A 96 6.99 2.56 -8.86
C GLY A 96 7.23 3.23 -7.50
N ASN A 97 6.36 3.02 -6.52
CA ASN A 97 6.53 3.54 -5.17
C ASN A 97 7.59 2.77 -4.39
N SER A 98 8.27 3.44 -3.46
CA SER A 98 9.15 2.80 -2.48
C SER A 98 8.48 2.74 -1.11
N THR A 99 8.89 1.76 -0.30
CA THR A 99 8.41 1.61 1.09
C THR A 99 9.59 1.72 2.04
N LEU A 100 9.50 2.63 3.00
CA LEU A 100 10.41 2.74 4.14
C LEU A 100 9.68 2.41 5.43
N ARG A 101 10.43 2.00 6.44
CA ARG A 101 9.93 1.71 7.78
C ARG A 101 10.77 2.46 8.78
N VAL A 102 10.12 3.05 9.78
CA VAL A 102 10.83 3.85 10.78
C VAL A 102 10.42 3.44 12.18
N HIS A 103 11.41 3.17 12.99
CA HIS A 103 11.28 2.91 14.42
C HIS A 103 11.65 4.14 15.23
N PHE A 104 10.88 4.41 16.28
CA PHE A 104 11.14 5.48 17.23
C PHE A 104 10.97 4.98 18.66
N ASN A 105 11.81 5.45 19.57
CA ASN A 105 11.64 5.16 20.98
C ASN A 105 11.12 6.38 21.78
N ASP A 106 10.65 7.44 21.10
CA ASP A 106 10.22 8.67 21.75
C ASP A 106 8.98 9.32 21.13
N LYS A 107 8.56 10.47 21.71
CA LYS A 107 7.36 11.21 21.34
C LYS A 107 7.48 12.03 20.04
N ARG A 108 8.62 11.97 19.33
CA ARG A 108 8.87 12.74 18.10
C ARG A 108 8.20 12.15 16.86
N MET A 109 7.54 11.01 16.99
CA MET A 109 6.82 10.36 15.88
C MET A 109 5.90 11.31 15.14
N GLN A 110 5.16 12.17 15.86
CA GLN A 110 4.24 13.12 15.23
C GLN A 110 4.99 14.11 14.32
N MET A 111 6.11 14.67 14.79
CA MET A 111 6.93 15.61 14.02
C MET A 111 7.50 14.96 12.74
N VAL A 112 8.00 13.74 12.85
CA VAL A 112 8.53 12.99 11.70
C VAL A 112 7.40 12.69 10.71
N ARG A 113 6.27 12.22 11.21
CA ARG A 113 5.08 11.95 10.39
C ARG A 113 4.62 13.20 9.64
N ASP A 114 4.46 14.33 10.33
CA ASP A 114 3.99 15.57 9.72
C ASP A 114 4.96 16.04 8.63
N LYS A 115 6.28 15.97 8.90
CA LYS A 115 7.30 16.28 7.90
C LYS A 115 7.21 15.42 6.65
N LEU A 116 7.00 14.12 6.80
CA LEU A 116 6.89 13.18 5.68
C LEU A 116 5.59 13.39 4.88
N LEU A 117 4.49 13.70 5.57
CA LEU A 117 3.22 14.05 4.92
C LEU A 117 3.36 15.34 4.09
N ASP A 118 4.05 16.37 4.62
CA ASP A 118 4.32 17.62 3.91
C ASP A 118 5.18 17.41 2.65
N MET A 119 5.99 16.35 2.63
CA MET A 119 6.78 15.94 1.46
C MET A 119 5.98 15.15 0.43
N GLY A 120 4.70 14.85 0.70
CA GLY A 120 3.84 14.08 -0.18
C GLY A 120 3.90 12.56 0.03
N CYS A 121 4.59 12.09 1.07
CA CYS A 121 4.58 10.67 1.45
C CYS A 121 3.24 10.30 2.10
N LYS A 122 2.88 9.01 2.07
CA LYS A 122 1.80 8.46 2.89
C LYS A 122 2.41 7.71 4.08
N VAL A 123 1.92 7.98 5.28
CA VAL A 123 2.45 7.39 6.52
C VAL A 123 1.36 6.63 7.24
N GLU A 124 1.59 5.36 7.52
CA GLU A 124 0.72 4.51 8.32
C GLU A 124 1.39 4.16 9.65
N ILE A 125 0.61 4.25 10.73
CA ILE A 125 1.08 3.99 12.10
C ILE A 125 0.67 2.57 12.45
N SER A 126 1.63 1.77 12.93
CA SER A 126 1.37 0.45 13.48
C SER A 126 0.60 0.56 14.80
N ASN A 127 -0.08 -0.52 15.18
CA ASN A 127 -0.57 -0.70 16.54
C ASN A 127 0.57 -0.79 17.59
N LEU A 128 1.80 -1.03 17.16
CA LEU A 128 3.01 -0.82 17.97
C LEU A 128 3.37 0.67 17.92
N SER A 129 3.28 1.36 19.04
CA SER A 129 3.36 2.82 19.16
C SER A 129 4.67 3.48 18.69
N SER A 130 5.68 2.68 18.36
CA SER A 130 7.03 3.12 17.95
C SER A 130 7.40 2.75 16.52
N PHE A 131 6.43 2.30 15.70
CA PHE A 131 6.70 1.79 14.36
C PHE A 131 5.74 2.38 13.34
N VAL A 132 6.28 2.98 12.27
CA VAL A 132 5.52 3.51 11.14
C VAL A 132 6.04 2.96 9.82
N SER A 133 5.13 2.80 8.87
CA SER A 133 5.45 2.47 7.50
C SER A 133 5.14 3.65 6.59
N ILE A 134 6.04 3.91 5.64
CA ILE A 134 6.03 5.08 4.77
C ILE A 134 6.01 4.63 3.33
N ASN A 135 5.00 5.07 2.59
CA ASN A 135 5.01 5.01 1.14
C ASN A 135 5.63 6.30 0.59
N VAL A 136 6.68 6.15 -0.19
CA VAL A 136 7.29 7.24 -0.96
C VAL A 136 6.81 7.10 -2.41
N PRO A 137 5.87 7.96 -2.87
CA PRO A 137 5.38 7.92 -4.24
C PRO A 137 6.51 8.09 -5.26
N GLN A 138 6.35 7.55 -6.46
CA GLN A 138 7.38 7.65 -7.51
C GLN A 138 7.73 9.10 -7.90
N GLU A 139 6.82 10.05 -7.66
CA GLU A 139 7.00 11.48 -7.92
C GLU A 139 7.81 12.19 -6.82
N VAL A 140 7.95 11.56 -5.65
CA VAL A 140 8.70 12.08 -4.51
C VAL A 140 10.10 11.48 -4.51
N SER A 141 11.13 12.32 -4.45
CA SER A 141 12.52 11.83 -4.43
C SER A 141 12.80 11.03 -3.16
N LEU A 142 13.06 9.73 -3.32
CA LEU A 142 13.45 8.86 -2.22
C LEU A 142 14.70 9.38 -1.51
N LYS A 143 15.70 9.85 -2.29
CA LYS A 143 16.93 10.43 -1.76
C LYS A 143 16.67 11.61 -0.80
N VAL A 144 15.73 12.49 -1.15
CA VAL A 144 15.37 13.63 -0.28
C VAL A 144 14.69 13.17 1.01
N VAL A 145 13.84 12.14 0.91
CA VAL A 145 13.20 11.53 2.11
C VAL A 145 14.25 10.89 3.02
N GLU A 146 15.19 10.13 2.46
CA GLU A 146 16.29 9.51 3.21
C GLU A 146 17.21 10.54 3.86
N ASP A 147 17.53 11.64 3.17
CA ASP A 147 18.34 12.72 3.74
C ASP A 147 17.64 13.36 4.94
N VAL A 148 16.32 13.55 4.88
CA VAL A 148 15.53 14.04 6.03
C VAL A 148 15.58 13.05 7.18
N LEU A 149 15.34 11.76 6.94
CA LEU A 149 15.37 10.71 7.98
C LEU A 149 16.77 10.58 8.59
N THR A 150 17.82 10.61 7.77
CA THR A 150 19.23 10.56 8.22
C THR A 150 19.60 11.77 9.08
N ASN A 151 19.13 12.97 8.74
CA ASN A 151 19.37 14.16 9.57
C ASN A 151 18.62 14.08 10.90
N MET A 152 17.37 13.60 10.87
CA MET A 152 16.60 13.36 12.10
C MET A 152 17.26 12.29 12.99
N GLN A 153 17.85 11.26 12.39
CA GLN A 153 18.60 10.22 13.12
C GLN A 153 19.82 10.77 13.84
N LYS A 154 20.54 11.75 13.25
CA LYS A 154 21.67 12.42 13.92
C LYS A 154 21.25 13.23 15.15
N GLU A 155 20.01 13.72 15.16
CA GLU A 155 19.44 14.49 16.27
C GLU A 155 18.72 13.59 17.29
N CYS A 156 18.53 12.30 16.96
CA CYS A 156 17.73 11.35 17.70
C CYS A 156 18.29 9.93 17.58
N ASP A 157 19.09 9.52 18.52
CA ASP A 157 19.71 8.19 18.58
C ASP A 157 18.68 7.04 18.60
N SER A 158 17.42 7.34 18.95
CA SER A 158 16.34 6.36 19.02
C SER A 158 15.59 6.16 17.70
N LEU A 159 15.91 6.95 16.65
CA LEU A 159 15.31 6.78 15.33
C LEU A 159 16.16 5.84 14.49
N ALA A 160 15.54 4.78 13.97
CA ALA A 160 16.14 3.92 12.96
C ALA A 160 15.17 3.75 11.78
N TYR A 161 15.68 3.62 10.57
CA TYR A 161 14.84 3.32 9.42
C TYR A 161 15.46 2.24 8.54
N GLU A 162 14.60 1.54 7.81
CA GLU A 162 14.97 0.49 6.87
C GLU A 162 14.14 0.58 5.58
N HIS A 163 14.60 -0.11 4.53
CA HIS A 163 13.89 -0.23 3.26
C HIS A 163 13.02 -1.49 3.23
N GLY A 164 11.73 -1.33 2.98
CA GLY A 164 10.84 -2.44 2.63
C GLY A 164 10.96 -2.81 1.15
N VAL A 165 10.96 -1.79 0.28
CA VAL A 165 11.27 -1.91 -1.14
C VAL A 165 11.75 -0.57 -1.71
N VAL A 166 12.77 -0.60 -2.56
CA VAL A 166 13.31 0.55 -3.30
C VAL A 166 12.98 0.39 -4.78
N ARG A 167 12.25 1.34 -5.35
CA ARG A 167 11.85 1.35 -6.77
C ARG A 167 12.39 2.55 -7.53
N GLN A 168 12.72 3.65 -6.84
CA GLN A 168 13.32 4.82 -7.44
C GLN A 168 14.85 4.71 -7.48
N ASN A 169 15.49 5.33 -8.49
CA ASN A 169 16.94 5.44 -8.53
C ASN A 169 17.44 6.35 -7.39
N ILE A 170 18.41 5.87 -6.62
CA ILE A 170 19.06 6.60 -5.52
C ILE A 170 20.32 7.34 -6.05
N SER A 171 20.34 7.70 -7.34
CA SER A 171 21.48 8.39 -7.95
C SER A 171 21.41 9.91 -7.77
#